data_cb9c9e85af6c11973c20cba976dbb6cc
#
_entry.id   cb9c9e85af6c11973c20cba976dbb6cc
#
_cell.length_a   1.000
_cell.length_b   1.000
_cell.length_c   1.000
_cell.angle_alpha   90.00
_cell.angle_beta   90.00
_cell.angle_gamma   90.00
#
_symmetry.space_group_name_H-M   'P 1'
#
loop_
_entity.id
_entity.type
_entity.pdbx_description
1 polymer ?
#
loop_
_entity_poly.entity_id
_entity_poly.type
_entity_poly.pdbx_seq_one_letter_code
_entity_poly.pdbx_strand_id
1 'polypeptide(L)'
;MTFYLNILLFLIILFLYIHIVHQYKRSEDLEIYEMDYASNDHLQEVCDIKQPVLFEYRSVNPEFFSKVTYDRLSDDFYANTDIKVKDINDYWETDDAVDYIVLPFQTGTNLMRTDPKSKYFTENNEEFLEESGLLGLFQSNDSNIKPYFTALSKYDICTASKNTVTPLRYHTGYRQYLCVNTGKISVKMTPWKSTKYLYQNKDFENYEFRSPVNVWKPQKKYMHEMDKVKFLEFEVLEGHMLFIPPYWWYSIKYTSEEDTLVSGFSYNSVMNCVANSPDIAKYYLQQHNIKKRITKTLELNEQTKEANAEQEELEKVAEIDSKVEPEHGAKRITEVPL
;
A
#
# COMPACT_ATOMS: atom_id res chain seq x y z
N MET A 1 33.59 29.82 -32.16
CA MET A 1 33.45 28.71 -31.20
C MET A 1 32.53 29.07 -30.04
N THR A 2 32.72 30.16 -29.33
CA THR A 2 31.92 30.63 -28.18
C THR A 2 30.44 30.86 -28.51
N PHE A 3 30.10 31.36 -29.70
CA PHE A 3 28.72 31.61 -30.12
C PHE A 3 27.91 30.31 -30.23
N TYR A 4 28.44 29.27 -30.84
CA TYR A 4 27.77 27.96 -30.95
C TYR A 4 27.64 27.27 -29.61
N LEU A 5 28.62 27.43 -28.72
CA LEU A 5 28.56 26.92 -27.34
C LEU A 5 27.43 27.57 -26.55
N ASN A 6 27.27 28.91 -26.70
CA ASN A 6 26.19 29.64 -26.03
C ASN A 6 24.78 29.21 -26.55
N ILE A 7 24.66 28.98 -27.86
CA ILE A 7 23.41 28.46 -28.44
C ILE A 7 23.12 27.06 -27.88
N LEU A 8 24.10 26.17 -27.87
CA LEU A 8 23.95 24.83 -27.33
C LEU A 8 23.51 24.86 -25.86
N LEU A 9 24.19 25.67 -25.07
CA LEU A 9 23.86 25.86 -23.64
C LEU A 9 22.43 26.38 -23.45
N PHE A 10 22.03 27.37 -24.26
CA PHE A 10 20.66 27.89 -24.23
C PHE A 10 19.62 26.80 -24.57
N LEU A 11 19.89 25.99 -25.59
CA LEU A 11 18.98 24.90 -25.96
C LEU A 11 18.86 23.84 -24.87
N ILE A 12 19.96 23.48 -24.19
CA ILE A 12 19.94 22.55 -23.05
C ILE A 12 19.11 23.12 -21.89
N ILE A 13 19.34 24.39 -21.53
CA ILE A 13 18.59 25.03 -20.45
C ILE A 13 17.10 25.10 -20.80
N LEU A 14 16.76 25.48 -22.02
CA LEU A 14 15.39 25.56 -22.49
C LEU A 14 14.72 24.18 -22.46
N PHE A 15 15.40 23.13 -22.92
CA PHE A 15 14.93 21.76 -22.87
C PHE A 15 14.62 21.33 -21.42
N LEU A 16 15.58 21.52 -20.51
CA LEU A 16 15.40 21.18 -19.10
C LEU A 16 14.23 21.98 -18.48
N TYR A 17 14.15 23.28 -18.74
CA TYR A 17 13.08 24.13 -18.24
C TYR A 17 11.70 23.63 -18.66
N ILE A 18 11.50 23.36 -19.95
CA ILE A 18 10.20 22.89 -20.48
C ILE A 18 9.82 21.56 -19.83
N HIS A 19 10.75 20.60 -19.72
CA HIS A 19 10.47 19.29 -19.16
C HIS A 19 10.24 19.33 -17.67
N ILE A 20 10.98 20.14 -16.91
CA ILE A 20 10.76 20.32 -15.47
C ILE A 20 9.39 20.95 -15.21
N VAL A 21 9.05 22.02 -15.93
CA VAL A 21 7.74 22.69 -15.79
C VAL A 21 6.60 21.71 -16.09
N HIS A 22 6.77 20.85 -17.10
CA HIS A 22 5.79 19.82 -17.43
C HIS A 22 5.55 18.83 -16.28
N GLN A 23 6.58 18.48 -15.48
CA GLN A 23 6.41 17.61 -14.31
C GLN A 23 5.54 18.22 -13.20
N TYR A 24 5.54 19.56 -13.08
CA TYR A 24 4.71 20.28 -12.10
C TYR A 24 3.30 20.61 -12.60
N LYS A 25 2.99 20.29 -13.86
CA LYS A 25 1.64 20.47 -14.41
C LYS A 25 0.64 19.60 -13.67
N ARG A 26 -0.51 20.18 -13.30
CA ARG A 26 -1.56 19.54 -12.52
C ARG A 26 -2.92 19.81 -13.17
N SER A 27 -3.86 18.88 -13.02
CA SER A 27 -5.26 19.15 -13.29
C SER A 27 -5.97 19.59 -12.00
N GLU A 28 -6.90 20.51 -12.12
CA GLU A 28 -7.76 20.99 -11.04
C GLU A 28 -9.22 20.53 -11.22
N ASP A 29 -9.50 19.75 -12.27
CA ASP A 29 -10.82 19.24 -12.60
C ASP A 29 -11.18 18.10 -11.65
N LEU A 30 -12.30 18.24 -10.97
CA LEU A 30 -12.78 17.26 -9.99
C LEU A 30 -13.62 16.18 -10.69
N GLU A 31 -12.99 15.42 -11.56
CA GLU A 31 -13.60 14.37 -12.36
C GLU A 31 -12.69 13.15 -12.43
N ILE A 32 -13.28 11.98 -12.55
CA ILE A 32 -12.58 10.74 -12.84
C ILE A 32 -12.78 10.38 -14.31
N TYR A 33 -11.72 9.95 -14.96
CA TYR A 33 -11.78 9.48 -16.34
C TYR A 33 -11.85 7.93 -16.33
N GLU A 34 -12.94 7.40 -16.87
CA GLU A 34 -13.10 5.96 -17.06
C GLU A 34 -12.76 5.61 -18.51
N MET A 35 -11.96 4.56 -18.71
CA MET A 35 -11.53 4.13 -20.04
C MET A 35 -11.45 2.61 -20.14
N ASP A 36 -11.58 2.12 -21.37
CA ASP A 36 -11.17 0.76 -21.73
C ASP A 36 -9.67 0.75 -22.03
N TYR A 37 -8.95 -0.21 -21.47
CA TYR A 37 -7.53 -0.35 -21.76
C TYR A 37 -7.33 -0.83 -23.19
N ALA A 38 -6.58 -0.07 -24.01
CA ALA A 38 -6.26 -0.42 -25.39
C ALA A 38 -4.77 -0.76 -25.57
N SER A 39 -3.88 0.07 -25.04
CA SER A 39 -2.42 -0.11 -25.10
C SER A 39 -1.73 0.74 -24.04
N ASN A 40 -0.45 0.45 -23.77
CA ASN A 40 0.35 1.28 -22.87
C ASN A 40 0.49 2.71 -23.40
N ASP A 41 0.72 2.91 -24.70
CA ASP A 41 0.85 4.25 -25.29
C ASP A 41 -0.41 5.09 -25.06
N HIS A 42 -1.58 4.51 -25.34
CA HIS A 42 -2.86 5.18 -25.10
C HIS A 42 -3.07 5.49 -23.59
N LEU A 43 -2.73 4.55 -22.72
CA LEU A 43 -2.79 4.78 -21.27
C LEU A 43 -1.89 5.96 -20.85
N GLN A 44 -0.65 6.03 -21.37
CA GLN A 44 0.26 7.12 -21.03
C GLN A 44 -0.25 8.49 -21.52
N GLU A 45 -0.85 8.55 -22.72
CA GLU A 45 -1.49 9.76 -23.25
C GLU A 45 -2.64 10.23 -22.35
N VAL A 46 -3.51 9.32 -21.93
CA VAL A 46 -4.63 9.65 -21.02
C VAL A 46 -4.11 10.08 -19.65
N CYS A 47 -3.11 9.39 -19.10
CA CYS A 47 -2.50 9.78 -17.82
C CYS A 47 -1.80 11.15 -17.86
N ASP A 48 -1.42 11.65 -19.05
CA ASP A 48 -0.82 13.00 -19.19
C ASP A 48 -1.83 14.13 -19.02
N ILE A 49 -3.13 13.85 -19.03
CA ILE A 49 -4.20 14.79 -18.66
C ILE A 49 -4.10 15.16 -17.17
N LYS A 50 -3.44 14.32 -16.34
CA LYS A 50 -3.25 14.51 -14.90
C LYS A 50 -4.56 14.48 -14.10
N GLN A 51 -5.55 13.75 -14.59
CA GLN A 51 -6.77 13.40 -13.86
C GLN A 51 -6.71 11.94 -13.38
N PRO A 52 -7.44 11.56 -12.32
CA PRO A 52 -7.61 10.16 -11.94
C PRO A 52 -8.21 9.36 -13.09
N VAL A 53 -7.63 8.17 -13.37
CA VAL A 53 -8.11 7.28 -14.43
C VAL A 53 -8.44 5.91 -13.84
N LEU A 54 -9.61 5.41 -14.15
CA LEU A 54 -10.09 4.09 -13.74
C LEU A 54 -10.29 3.20 -14.97
N PHE A 55 -9.78 1.99 -14.95
CA PHE A 55 -9.95 1.03 -16.05
C PHE A 55 -9.92 -0.42 -15.56
N GLU A 56 -10.61 -1.29 -16.30
CA GLU A 56 -10.54 -2.73 -16.09
C GLU A 56 -9.18 -3.25 -16.55
N TYR A 57 -8.50 -4.04 -15.70
CA TYR A 57 -7.15 -4.51 -15.97
C TYR A 57 -7.01 -6.05 -15.92
N ARG A 58 -7.98 -6.77 -15.36
CA ARG A 58 -7.94 -8.24 -15.25
C ARG A 58 -7.84 -8.92 -16.62
N SER A 59 -8.54 -8.40 -17.61
CA SER A 59 -8.50 -8.93 -18.99
C SER A 59 -7.13 -8.73 -19.66
N VAL A 60 -6.38 -7.71 -19.24
CA VAL A 60 -5.05 -7.38 -19.78
C VAL A 60 -3.98 -8.34 -19.29
N ASN A 61 -3.99 -8.68 -17.99
CA ASN A 61 -3.04 -9.63 -17.39
C ASN A 61 -3.76 -10.60 -16.43
N PRO A 62 -4.54 -11.57 -16.94
CA PRO A 62 -5.28 -12.52 -16.11
C PRO A 62 -4.37 -13.43 -15.27
N GLU A 63 -3.14 -13.69 -15.75
CA GLU A 63 -2.16 -14.48 -15.01
C GLU A 63 -1.76 -13.80 -13.70
N PHE A 64 -1.54 -12.48 -13.72
CA PHE A 64 -1.24 -11.70 -12.52
C PHE A 64 -2.35 -11.85 -11.47
N PHE A 65 -3.61 -11.66 -11.85
CA PHE A 65 -4.75 -11.81 -10.95
C PHE A 65 -4.97 -13.23 -10.44
N SER A 66 -4.60 -14.26 -11.21
CA SER A 66 -4.72 -15.64 -10.78
C SER A 66 -3.65 -16.05 -9.77
N LYS A 67 -2.49 -15.40 -9.79
CA LYS A 67 -1.34 -15.71 -8.95
C LYS A 67 -1.21 -14.80 -7.73
N VAL A 68 -1.65 -13.55 -7.82
CA VAL A 68 -1.60 -12.57 -6.74
C VAL A 68 -2.99 -12.40 -6.15
N THR A 69 -3.39 -13.38 -5.34
CA THR A 69 -4.64 -13.37 -4.58
C THR A 69 -4.34 -13.52 -3.09
N TYR A 70 -5.26 -13.05 -2.26
CA TYR A 70 -5.10 -13.14 -0.81
C TYR A 70 -4.92 -14.60 -0.34
N ASP A 71 -5.73 -15.52 -0.86
CA ASP A 71 -5.67 -16.95 -0.50
C ASP A 71 -4.30 -17.57 -0.84
N ARG A 72 -3.76 -17.25 -2.02
CA ARG A 72 -2.43 -17.76 -2.41
C ARG A 72 -1.29 -17.22 -1.58
N LEU A 73 -1.39 -15.96 -1.14
CA LEU A 73 -0.38 -15.36 -0.28
C LEU A 73 -0.48 -15.87 1.17
N SER A 74 -1.61 -16.47 1.55
CA SER A 74 -1.79 -17.10 2.85
C SER A 74 -1.26 -18.53 2.88
N ASP A 75 -0.83 -19.11 1.74
CA ASP A 75 -0.19 -20.42 1.69
C ASP A 75 1.15 -20.41 2.45
N ASP A 76 1.53 -21.52 3.05
CA ASP A 76 2.70 -21.69 3.92
C ASP A 76 4.01 -21.14 3.33
N PHE A 77 4.15 -21.11 2.01
CA PHE A 77 5.35 -20.62 1.35
C PHE A 77 5.57 -19.12 1.56
N TYR A 78 4.50 -18.30 1.55
CA TYR A 78 4.58 -16.85 1.73
C TYR A 78 4.28 -16.40 3.16
N ALA A 79 3.66 -17.27 3.93
CA ALA A 79 3.13 -17.00 5.26
C ALA A 79 4.16 -16.45 6.24
N ASN A 80 5.42 -16.89 6.11
CA ASN A 80 6.52 -16.55 7.00
C ASN A 80 7.39 -15.38 6.51
N THR A 81 7.11 -14.79 5.34
CA THR A 81 7.81 -13.61 4.84
C THR A 81 7.26 -12.35 5.52
N ASP A 82 8.14 -11.46 5.92
CA ASP A 82 7.80 -10.30 6.74
C ASP A 82 7.09 -9.20 5.96
N ILE A 83 6.07 -8.58 6.57
CA ILE A 83 5.39 -7.37 6.10
C ILE A 83 5.46 -6.26 7.13
N LYS A 84 5.33 -5.01 6.67
CA LYS A 84 5.32 -3.81 7.50
C LYS A 84 3.88 -3.42 7.83
N VAL A 85 3.49 -3.54 9.10
CA VAL A 85 2.15 -3.20 9.59
C VAL A 85 2.17 -1.87 10.32
N LYS A 86 1.24 -0.99 10.00
CA LYS A 86 1.10 0.36 10.57
C LYS A 86 -0.23 0.50 11.31
N ASP A 87 -0.24 1.30 12.38
CA ASP A 87 -1.46 1.72 13.07
C ASP A 87 -1.88 3.10 12.54
N ILE A 88 -3.11 3.22 12.03
CA ILE A 88 -3.62 4.49 11.49
C ILE A 88 -3.73 5.59 12.55
N ASN A 89 -3.91 5.24 13.83
CA ASN A 89 -4.03 6.21 14.90
C ASN A 89 -2.75 7.01 15.10
N ASP A 90 -1.59 6.40 14.87
CA ASP A 90 -0.30 7.08 14.96
C ASP A 90 -0.24 8.28 13.98
N TYR A 91 -0.92 8.20 12.84
CA TYR A 91 -1.02 9.31 11.87
C TYR A 91 -1.86 10.50 12.33
N TRP A 92 -2.74 10.29 13.33
CA TRP A 92 -3.58 11.35 13.88
C TRP A 92 -3.00 11.97 15.15
N GLU A 93 -2.05 11.29 15.79
CA GLU A 93 -1.47 11.66 17.08
C GLU A 93 -0.15 12.39 16.96
N THR A 94 0.65 12.10 15.89
CA THR A 94 1.97 12.71 15.70
C THR A 94 2.14 13.36 14.33
N ASP A 95 2.88 14.46 14.29
CA ASP A 95 3.37 15.08 13.06
C ASP A 95 4.72 14.47 12.62
N ASP A 96 5.37 13.70 13.49
CA ASP A 96 6.64 13.01 13.20
C ASP A 96 6.44 11.78 12.30
N ALA A 97 7.54 11.19 11.88
CA ALA A 97 7.53 9.94 11.12
C ALA A 97 6.82 8.82 11.90
N VAL A 98 5.91 8.11 11.21
CA VAL A 98 5.17 7.00 11.83
C VAL A 98 5.97 5.72 11.72
N ASP A 99 6.11 5.04 12.85
CA ASP A 99 6.76 3.74 12.93
C ASP A 99 5.86 2.62 12.41
N TYR A 100 6.47 1.50 12.07
CA TYR A 100 5.79 0.28 11.65
C TYR A 100 6.27 -0.91 12.50
N ILE A 101 5.46 -1.96 12.50
CA ILE A 101 5.78 -3.24 13.11
C ILE A 101 6.08 -4.22 12.00
N VAL A 102 7.12 -5.00 12.14
CA VAL A 102 7.47 -6.07 11.19
C VAL A 102 6.90 -7.38 11.74
N LEU A 103 6.05 -8.02 10.95
CA LEU A 103 5.40 -9.29 11.29
C LEU A 103 5.41 -10.23 10.08
N PRO A 104 5.49 -11.57 10.28
CA PRO A 104 5.22 -12.52 9.22
C PRO A 104 3.85 -12.26 8.59
N PHE A 105 3.70 -12.47 7.28
CA PHE A 105 2.48 -12.17 6.53
C PHE A 105 1.24 -12.78 7.18
N GLN A 106 1.30 -14.05 7.57
CA GLN A 106 0.20 -14.75 8.23
C GLN A 106 -0.20 -14.09 9.56
N THR A 107 0.79 -13.75 10.38
CA THR A 107 0.54 -13.07 11.67
C THR A 107 -0.06 -11.70 11.47
N GLY A 108 0.48 -10.91 10.54
CA GLY A 108 -0.03 -9.58 10.21
C GLY A 108 -1.45 -9.61 9.66
N THR A 109 -1.76 -10.56 8.78
CA THR A 109 -3.10 -10.72 8.21
C THR A 109 -4.11 -11.22 9.24
N ASN A 110 -3.73 -12.14 10.14
CA ASN A 110 -4.58 -12.56 11.24
C ASN A 110 -4.88 -11.40 12.21
N LEU A 111 -3.87 -10.58 12.51
CA LEU A 111 -4.06 -9.35 13.30
C LEU A 111 -5.10 -8.43 12.65
N MET A 112 -5.02 -8.22 11.33
CA MET A 112 -5.96 -7.36 10.59
C MET A 112 -7.38 -7.96 10.53
N ARG A 113 -7.51 -9.27 10.36
CA ARG A 113 -8.81 -9.98 10.36
C ARG A 113 -9.54 -9.89 11.71
N THR A 114 -8.79 -9.96 12.80
CA THR A 114 -9.34 -9.97 14.17
C THR A 114 -9.46 -8.57 14.77
N ASP A 115 -9.05 -7.52 14.05
CA ASP A 115 -9.06 -6.14 14.54
C ASP A 115 -10.47 -5.53 14.55
N PRO A 116 -11.12 -5.35 15.73
CA PRO A 116 -12.46 -4.77 15.82
C PRO A 116 -12.45 -3.23 15.70
N LYS A 117 -11.25 -2.61 15.73
CA LYS A 117 -11.09 -1.15 15.76
C LYS A 117 -10.72 -0.56 14.40
N SER A 118 -10.54 -1.40 13.36
CA SER A 118 -10.22 -0.97 12.00
C SER A 118 -9.00 -0.05 11.94
N LYS A 119 -7.89 -0.45 12.54
CA LYS A 119 -6.73 0.44 12.71
C LYS A 119 -5.46 -0.02 11.99
N TYR A 120 -5.35 -1.30 11.62
CA TYR A 120 -4.12 -1.81 11.03
C TYR A 120 -4.19 -1.85 9.51
N PHE A 121 -3.09 -1.48 8.86
CA PHE A 121 -2.89 -1.62 7.43
C PHE A 121 -1.42 -1.87 7.12
N THR A 122 -1.14 -2.44 5.94
CA THR A 122 0.21 -2.71 5.46
C THR A 122 0.47 -2.03 4.13
N GLU A 123 1.68 -1.50 3.98
CA GLU A 123 2.20 -0.87 2.77
C GLU A 123 3.74 -0.76 2.85
N ASN A 124 4.37 -0.41 1.73
CA ASN A 124 5.84 -0.33 1.59
C ASN A 124 6.51 -1.69 1.80
N ASN A 125 5.94 -2.73 1.17
CA ASN A 125 6.35 -4.12 1.27
C ASN A 125 7.17 -4.59 0.05
N GLU A 126 8.03 -3.75 -0.51
CA GLU A 126 8.90 -4.13 -1.63
C GLU A 126 9.81 -5.30 -1.24
N GLU A 127 10.35 -5.30 -0.02
CA GLU A 127 11.18 -6.38 0.54
C GLU A 127 10.42 -7.72 0.58
N PHE A 128 9.12 -7.70 0.97
CA PHE A 128 8.27 -8.89 0.90
C PHE A 128 8.17 -9.46 -0.52
N LEU A 129 8.02 -8.59 -1.53
CA LEU A 129 7.92 -9.03 -2.93
C LEU A 129 9.23 -9.62 -3.44
N GLU A 130 10.37 -9.10 -3.00
CA GLU A 130 11.70 -9.63 -3.33
C GLU A 130 11.93 -10.99 -2.67
N GLU A 131 11.75 -11.09 -1.35
CA GLU A 131 12.00 -12.29 -0.56
C GLU A 131 11.05 -13.44 -0.91
N SER A 132 9.79 -13.14 -1.19
CA SER A 132 8.80 -14.11 -1.64
C SER A 132 8.96 -14.54 -3.11
N GLY A 133 9.81 -13.85 -3.89
CA GLY A 133 9.98 -14.11 -5.32
C GLY A 133 8.80 -13.62 -6.18
N LEU A 134 7.86 -12.86 -5.62
CA LEU A 134 6.71 -12.31 -6.35
C LEU A 134 7.06 -11.12 -7.23
N LEU A 135 8.22 -10.50 -7.03
CA LEU A 135 8.65 -9.31 -7.76
C LEU A 135 8.57 -9.48 -9.28
N GLY A 136 8.94 -10.65 -9.80
CA GLY A 136 8.84 -10.96 -11.24
C GLY A 136 7.41 -10.92 -11.78
N LEU A 137 6.41 -11.30 -10.98
CA LEU A 137 5.00 -11.20 -11.36
C LEU A 137 4.53 -9.74 -11.41
N PHE A 138 5.00 -8.90 -10.48
CA PHE A 138 4.72 -7.47 -10.52
C PHE A 138 5.37 -6.83 -11.74
N GLN A 139 6.64 -7.13 -12.03
CA GLN A 139 7.36 -6.65 -13.20
C GLN A 139 6.74 -7.08 -14.53
N SER A 140 6.01 -8.21 -14.58
CA SER A 140 5.31 -8.65 -15.80
C SER A 140 4.29 -7.63 -16.30
N ASN A 141 3.78 -6.76 -15.41
CA ASN A 141 2.86 -5.68 -15.79
C ASN A 141 3.56 -4.47 -16.45
N ASP A 142 4.89 -4.38 -16.34
CA ASP A 142 5.65 -3.23 -16.85
C ASP A 142 5.42 -2.98 -18.36
N SER A 143 5.26 -4.04 -19.16
CA SER A 143 4.95 -3.92 -20.58
C SER A 143 3.64 -3.17 -20.86
N ASN A 144 2.70 -3.23 -19.92
CA ASN A 144 1.35 -2.69 -20.08
C ASN A 144 1.18 -1.31 -19.43
N ILE A 145 1.93 -0.97 -18.37
CA ILE A 145 1.65 0.24 -17.57
C ILE A 145 2.86 1.14 -17.34
N LYS A 146 4.09 0.65 -17.60
CA LYS A 146 5.31 1.40 -17.34
C LYS A 146 5.54 2.47 -18.40
N PRO A 147 5.73 3.74 -18.01
CA PRO A 147 6.02 4.81 -18.96
C PRO A 147 7.45 4.71 -19.51
N TYR A 148 7.65 5.31 -20.68
CA TYR A 148 8.98 5.45 -21.27
C TYR A 148 9.91 6.29 -20.38
N PHE A 149 11.21 6.02 -20.51
CA PHE A 149 12.27 6.72 -19.74
C PHE A 149 12.10 6.65 -18.23
N THR A 150 11.54 5.54 -17.72
CA THR A 150 11.47 5.26 -16.29
C THR A 150 12.87 5.04 -15.73
N ALA A 151 13.22 5.80 -14.69
CA ALA A 151 14.48 5.68 -13.96
C ALA A 151 14.33 4.80 -12.71
N LEU A 152 13.18 4.90 -12.03
CA LEU A 152 12.87 4.14 -10.80
C LEU A 152 11.50 3.51 -10.92
N SER A 153 11.41 2.24 -10.57
CA SER A 153 10.16 1.49 -10.41
C SER A 153 10.07 0.97 -8.99
N LYS A 154 8.91 1.08 -8.37
CA LYS A 154 8.62 0.49 -7.05
C LYS A 154 7.31 -0.27 -7.14
N TYR A 155 7.27 -1.39 -6.47
CA TYR A 155 6.10 -2.26 -6.39
C TYR A 155 5.74 -2.44 -4.93
N ASP A 156 4.45 -2.57 -4.66
CA ASP A 156 3.95 -2.71 -3.31
C ASP A 156 2.77 -3.67 -3.27
N ILE A 157 2.55 -4.24 -2.10
CA ILE A 157 1.37 -5.03 -1.79
C ILE A 157 0.77 -4.50 -0.50
N CYS A 158 -0.53 -4.21 -0.56
CA CYS A 158 -1.25 -3.55 0.51
C CYS A 158 -2.49 -4.37 0.90
N THR A 159 -2.71 -4.49 2.19
CA THR A 159 -3.95 -5.02 2.78
C THR A 159 -4.24 -4.29 4.09
N ALA A 160 -5.43 -4.45 4.64
CA ALA A 160 -5.81 -3.75 5.88
C ALA A 160 -6.95 -4.46 6.60
N SER A 161 -7.15 -4.10 7.88
CA SER A 161 -8.37 -4.45 8.61
C SER A 161 -9.59 -3.86 7.91
N LYS A 162 -10.72 -4.55 7.99
CA LYS A 162 -12.00 -4.07 7.45
C LYS A 162 -12.33 -2.67 7.96
N ASN A 163 -12.77 -1.79 7.06
CA ASN A 163 -13.08 -0.38 7.30
C ASN A 163 -11.89 0.51 7.72
N THR A 164 -10.68 0.00 7.73
CA THR A 164 -9.49 0.83 7.95
C THR A 164 -9.34 1.86 6.81
N VAL A 165 -8.86 3.03 7.17
CA VAL A 165 -8.58 4.12 6.24
C VAL A 165 -7.07 4.36 6.19
N THR A 166 -6.55 4.80 5.04
CA THR A 166 -5.17 5.30 4.98
C THR A 166 -5.14 6.80 5.26
N PRO A 167 -4.00 7.36 5.69
CA PRO A 167 -3.86 8.81 5.82
C PRO A 167 -4.14 9.51 4.49
N LEU A 168 -4.68 10.74 4.55
CA LEU A 168 -4.78 11.57 3.35
C LEU A 168 -3.38 12.03 2.96
N ARG A 169 -2.95 11.69 1.75
CA ARG A 169 -1.60 11.95 1.25
C ARG A 169 -1.58 12.21 -0.24
N TYR A 170 -0.46 12.72 -0.75
CA TYR A 170 -0.17 12.81 -2.18
C TYR A 170 1.24 12.30 -2.47
N HIS A 171 1.50 11.99 -3.73
CA HIS A 171 2.84 11.63 -4.20
C HIS A 171 3.34 12.61 -5.26
N THR A 172 4.64 12.61 -5.49
CA THR A 172 5.33 13.42 -6.51
C THR A 172 5.83 12.57 -7.68
N GLY A 173 5.61 11.25 -7.62
CA GLY A 173 6.00 10.29 -8.65
C GLY A 173 5.28 10.54 -9.97
N TYR A 174 5.90 10.15 -11.09
CA TYR A 174 5.37 10.40 -12.43
C TYR A 174 4.08 9.61 -12.69
N ARG A 175 4.07 8.33 -12.33
CA ARG A 175 2.89 7.45 -12.44
C ARG A 175 2.75 6.62 -11.16
N GLN A 176 1.55 6.56 -10.63
CA GLN A 176 1.19 5.67 -9.55
C GLN A 176 -0.13 4.98 -9.86
N TYR A 177 -0.13 3.66 -9.78
CA TYR A 177 -1.32 2.84 -10.02
C TYR A 177 -1.60 2.00 -8.79
N LEU A 178 -2.90 1.83 -8.48
CA LEU A 178 -3.41 0.87 -7.51
C LEU A 178 -4.29 -0.13 -8.24
N CYS A 179 -3.95 -1.40 -8.13
CA CYS A 179 -4.69 -2.50 -8.74
C CYS A 179 -5.38 -3.31 -7.64
N VAL A 180 -6.69 -3.44 -7.67
CA VAL A 180 -7.42 -4.24 -6.70
C VAL A 180 -7.43 -5.71 -7.17
N ASN A 181 -6.64 -6.54 -6.50
CA ASN A 181 -6.51 -7.96 -6.80
C ASN A 181 -7.66 -8.79 -6.21
N THR A 182 -8.06 -8.47 -4.97
CA THR A 182 -9.15 -9.13 -4.25
C THR A 182 -9.94 -8.09 -3.47
N GLY A 183 -11.26 -8.24 -3.42
CA GLY A 183 -12.15 -7.36 -2.68
C GLY A 183 -12.42 -6.04 -3.37
N LYS A 184 -12.60 -4.96 -2.59
CA LYS A 184 -12.83 -3.62 -3.09
C LYS A 184 -12.34 -2.54 -2.12
N ILE A 185 -12.06 -1.38 -2.66
CA ILE A 185 -11.69 -0.19 -1.89
C ILE A 185 -12.58 1.00 -2.26
N SER A 186 -12.85 1.88 -1.29
CA SER A 186 -13.38 3.21 -1.56
C SER A 186 -12.25 4.23 -1.51
N VAL A 187 -12.22 5.15 -2.45
CA VAL A 187 -11.17 6.16 -2.56
C VAL A 187 -11.78 7.54 -2.48
N LYS A 188 -11.19 8.40 -1.64
CA LYS A 188 -11.45 9.84 -1.62
C LYS A 188 -10.27 10.58 -2.22
N MET A 189 -10.53 11.44 -3.20
CA MET A 189 -9.49 12.22 -3.87
C MET A 189 -9.87 13.68 -3.98
N THR A 190 -8.88 14.56 -3.94
CA THR A 190 -9.08 16.00 -4.20
C THR A 190 -7.84 16.59 -4.88
N PRO A 191 -8.03 17.54 -5.82
CA PRO A 191 -6.91 18.14 -6.55
C PRO A 191 -6.08 19.06 -5.65
N TRP A 192 -4.91 19.43 -6.15
CA TRP A 192 -3.91 20.23 -5.43
C TRP A 192 -4.43 21.55 -4.85
N LYS A 193 -5.40 22.19 -5.48
CA LYS A 193 -6.00 23.45 -4.98
C LYS A 193 -6.52 23.36 -3.56
N SER A 194 -6.86 22.15 -3.10
CA SER A 194 -7.35 21.90 -1.74
C SER A 194 -6.25 21.93 -0.67
N THR A 195 -4.96 21.85 -1.07
CA THR A 195 -3.81 21.78 -0.14
C THR A 195 -3.82 22.86 0.94
N LYS A 196 -4.28 24.07 0.61
CA LYS A 196 -4.36 25.20 1.56
C LYS A 196 -5.27 24.95 2.76
N TYR A 197 -6.13 23.93 2.69
CA TYR A 197 -7.08 23.55 3.75
C TYR A 197 -6.70 22.22 4.43
N LEU A 198 -5.64 21.55 3.98
CA LEU A 198 -5.31 20.16 4.36
C LEU A 198 -4.13 20.04 5.31
N TYR A 199 -3.59 21.17 5.81
CA TYR A 199 -2.51 21.16 6.82
C TYR A 199 -1.36 20.24 6.43
N GLN A 200 -0.81 20.44 5.23
CA GLN A 200 0.24 19.62 4.64
C GLN A 200 1.43 19.44 5.59
N ASN A 201 1.77 18.20 5.91
CA ASN A 201 3.02 17.80 6.54
C ASN A 201 3.91 17.07 5.54
N LYS A 202 5.22 17.37 5.53
CA LYS A 202 6.22 16.76 4.66
C LYS A 202 7.19 15.95 5.51
N ASP A 203 6.98 14.65 5.55
CA ASP A 203 7.89 13.71 6.16
C ASP A 203 8.98 13.31 5.16
N PHE A 204 10.18 13.87 5.31
CA PHE A 204 11.33 13.51 4.49
C PHE A 204 12.07 12.27 5.01
N GLU A 205 11.71 11.74 6.16
CA GLU A 205 12.25 10.49 6.67
C GLU A 205 11.68 9.28 5.93
N ASN A 206 10.35 9.27 5.71
CA ASN A 206 9.66 8.24 4.94
C ASN A 206 9.40 8.63 3.48
N TYR A 207 9.75 9.85 3.09
CA TYR A 207 9.37 10.46 1.82
C TYR A 207 7.85 10.46 1.62
N GLU A 208 7.11 10.79 2.68
CA GLU A 208 5.66 10.79 2.71
C GLU A 208 5.11 12.22 2.90
N PHE A 209 4.17 12.61 2.04
CA PHE A 209 3.54 13.92 2.07
C PHE A 209 2.07 13.76 2.46
N ARG A 210 1.75 14.08 3.70
CA ARG A 210 0.46 13.73 4.30
C ARG A 210 -0.23 14.90 4.97
N SER A 211 -1.49 14.67 5.34
CA SER A 211 -2.33 15.55 6.14
C SER A 211 -2.69 14.87 7.47
N PRO A 212 -2.71 15.59 8.59
CA PRO A 212 -3.20 15.06 9.85
C PRO A 212 -4.74 14.94 9.90
N VAL A 213 -5.43 15.30 8.82
CA VAL A 213 -6.89 15.29 8.75
C VAL A 213 -7.40 13.91 8.34
N ASN A 214 -8.26 13.31 9.15
CA ASN A 214 -9.02 12.14 8.74
C ASN A 214 -10.21 12.57 7.88
N VAL A 215 -10.13 12.36 6.56
CA VAL A 215 -11.19 12.79 5.62
C VAL A 215 -12.45 11.94 5.66
N TRP A 216 -12.41 10.77 6.28
CA TRP A 216 -13.56 9.89 6.45
C TRP A 216 -14.35 10.21 7.72
N LYS A 217 -13.66 10.73 8.75
CA LYS A 217 -14.23 11.18 10.02
C LYS A 217 -13.45 12.38 10.53
N PRO A 218 -13.67 13.58 9.98
CA PRO A 218 -12.88 14.76 10.32
C PRO A 218 -12.91 15.06 11.81
N GLN A 219 -11.73 15.34 12.37
CA GLN A 219 -11.60 15.77 13.76
C GLN A 219 -12.23 17.17 13.92
N LYS A 220 -12.85 17.45 15.06
CA LYS A 220 -13.57 18.71 15.33
C LYS A 220 -12.74 19.95 15.00
N LYS A 221 -11.43 19.92 15.28
CA LYS A 221 -10.51 21.04 15.02
C LYS A 221 -10.35 21.39 13.54
N TYR A 222 -10.65 20.46 12.61
CA TYR A 222 -10.47 20.65 11.17
C TYR A 222 -11.79 20.80 10.39
N MET A 223 -12.97 20.60 11.02
CA MET A 223 -14.26 20.56 10.33
C MET A 223 -14.51 21.81 9.49
N HIS A 224 -14.23 23.01 10.04
CA HIS A 224 -14.45 24.27 9.33
C HIS A 224 -13.68 24.39 8.00
N GLU A 225 -12.47 23.83 7.96
CA GLU A 225 -11.67 23.84 6.72
C GLU A 225 -12.11 22.72 5.78
N MET A 226 -12.52 21.59 6.32
CA MET A 226 -12.99 20.44 5.53
C MET A 226 -14.29 20.74 4.76
N ASP A 227 -15.18 21.59 5.29
CA ASP A 227 -16.39 22.03 4.59
C ASP A 227 -16.08 22.81 3.29
N LYS A 228 -14.85 23.31 3.14
CA LYS A 228 -14.40 24.04 1.94
C LYS A 228 -13.78 23.13 0.88
N VAL A 229 -13.51 21.86 1.23
CA VAL A 229 -12.84 20.88 0.35
C VAL A 229 -13.89 20.00 -0.33
N LYS A 230 -13.82 19.92 -1.64
CA LYS A 230 -14.64 18.98 -2.42
C LYS A 230 -13.80 17.74 -2.73
N PHE A 231 -14.38 16.57 -2.52
CA PHE A 231 -13.78 15.29 -2.83
C PHE A 231 -14.54 14.58 -3.95
N LEU A 232 -13.77 13.88 -4.80
CA LEU A 232 -14.28 12.71 -5.51
C LEU A 232 -14.34 11.56 -4.51
N GLU A 233 -15.43 10.82 -4.49
CA GLU A 233 -15.57 9.58 -3.72
C GLU A 233 -16.15 8.50 -4.63
N PHE A 234 -15.43 7.41 -4.79
CA PHE A 234 -15.82 6.31 -5.67
C PHE A 234 -15.23 5.00 -5.18
N GLU A 235 -15.77 3.88 -5.66
CA GLU A 235 -15.27 2.53 -5.39
C GLU A 235 -14.39 2.05 -6.54
N VAL A 236 -13.32 1.33 -6.20
CA VAL A 236 -12.51 0.56 -7.15
C VAL A 236 -12.76 -0.92 -6.84
N LEU A 237 -13.31 -1.61 -7.83
CA LEU A 237 -13.70 -3.01 -7.72
C LEU A 237 -12.51 -3.93 -8.05
N GLU A 238 -12.64 -5.17 -7.64
CA GLU A 238 -11.70 -6.23 -8.03
C GLU A 238 -11.52 -6.28 -9.54
N GLY A 239 -10.28 -6.46 -9.99
CA GLY A 239 -9.94 -6.47 -11.41
C GLY A 239 -9.68 -5.10 -12.02
N HIS A 240 -9.94 -4.02 -11.31
CA HIS A 240 -9.73 -2.65 -11.80
C HIS A 240 -8.43 -2.05 -11.30
N MET A 241 -7.91 -1.12 -12.10
CA MET A 241 -6.72 -0.35 -11.79
C MET A 241 -7.06 1.15 -11.78
N LEU A 242 -6.61 1.84 -10.73
CA LEU A 242 -6.74 3.28 -10.56
C LEU A 242 -5.39 3.95 -10.76
N PHE A 243 -5.29 4.88 -11.71
CA PHE A 243 -4.19 5.83 -11.80
C PHE A 243 -4.43 7.01 -10.86
N ILE A 244 -3.46 7.27 -9.98
CA ILE A 244 -3.45 8.43 -9.09
C ILE A 244 -2.45 9.44 -9.68
N PRO A 245 -2.91 10.63 -10.10
CA PRO A 245 -2.01 11.64 -10.66
C PRO A 245 -1.07 12.24 -9.59
N PRO A 246 0.13 12.71 -9.96
CA PRO A 246 0.99 13.44 -9.04
C PRO A 246 0.28 14.67 -8.47
N TYR A 247 0.55 14.93 -7.17
CA TYR A 247 -0.02 16.04 -6.40
C TYR A 247 -1.54 15.98 -6.16
N TRP A 248 -2.21 14.90 -6.54
CA TRP A 248 -3.57 14.66 -6.07
C TRP A 248 -3.54 14.07 -4.66
N TRP A 249 -4.34 14.66 -3.79
CA TRP A 249 -4.56 14.12 -2.45
C TRP A 249 -5.49 12.93 -2.53
N TYR A 250 -5.16 11.83 -1.86
CA TYR A 250 -5.99 10.63 -1.83
C TYR A 250 -5.91 9.93 -0.48
N SER A 251 -6.98 9.26 -0.13
CA SER A 251 -7.09 8.34 1.00
C SER A 251 -7.94 7.16 0.60
N ILE A 252 -7.55 5.98 1.03
CA ILE A 252 -8.21 4.71 0.71
C ILE A 252 -8.92 4.22 1.96
N LYS A 253 -10.12 3.64 1.77
CA LYS A 253 -10.85 2.91 2.79
C LYS A 253 -11.11 1.48 2.29
N TYR A 254 -10.76 0.50 3.09
CA TYR A 254 -10.92 -0.92 2.78
C TYR A 254 -12.33 -1.37 3.17
N THR A 255 -13.26 -1.40 2.20
CA THR A 255 -14.71 -1.57 2.45
C THR A 255 -15.25 -2.96 2.16
N SER A 256 -14.43 -3.89 1.70
CA SER A 256 -14.86 -5.26 1.43
C SER A 256 -15.30 -5.98 2.71
N GLU A 257 -16.26 -6.88 2.59
CA GLU A 257 -16.59 -7.84 3.64
C GLU A 257 -15.55 -8.97 3.72
N GLU A 258 -14.93 -9.26 2.60
CA GLU A 258 -13.83 -10.21 2.46
C GLU A 258 -12.48 -9.49 2.57
N ASP A 259 -11.41 -10.25 2.66
CA ASP A 259 -10.07 -9.71 2.68
C ASP A 259 -9.78 -8.92 1.40
N THR A 260 -9.12 -7.80 1.56
CA THR A 260 -8.78 -6.94 0.42
C THR A 260 -7.29 -7.00 0.15
N LEU A 261 -6.92 -7.22 -1.11
CA LEU A 261 -5.54 -7.18 -1.56
C LEU A 261 -5.40 -6.16 -2.70
N VAL A 262 -4.48 -5.23 -2.54
CA VAL A 262 -4.20 -4.17 -3.50
C VAL A 262 -2.72 -4.19 -3.87
N SER A 263 -2.43 -4.21 -5.16
CA SER A 263 -1.07 -4.09 -5.70
C SER A 263 -0.79 -2.64 -6.08
N GLY A 264 0.36 -2.13 -5.65
CA GLY A 264 0.84 -0.79 -5.95
C GLY A 264 1.94 -0.80 -7.01
N PHE A 265 1.88 0.13 -7.95
CA PHE A 265 2.91 0.33 -8.97
C PHE A 265 3.28 1.81 -9.01
N SER A 266 4.55 2.13 -8.84
CA SER A 266 5.03 3.51 -8.87
C SER A 266 6.24 3.64 -9.79
N TYR A 267 6.16 4.60 -10.72
CA TYR A 267 7.20 4.85 -11.71
C TYR A 267 7.62 6.31 -11.68
N ASN A 268 8.92 6.54 -11.65
CA ASN A 268 9.52 7.86 -11.78
C ASN A 268 10.35 7.92 -13.05
N SER A 269 10.03 8.85 -13.94
CA SER A 269 10.87 9.10 -15.12
C SER A 269 12.14 9.86 -14.73
N VAL A 270 13.14 9.81 -15.61
CA VAL A 270 14.40 10.57 -15.43
C VAL A 270 14.10 12.07 -15.17
N MET A 271 13.21 12.66 -15.97
CA MET A 271 12.85 14.06 -15.83
C MET A 271 12.06 14.37 -14.57
N ASN A 272 11.26 13.40 -14.09
CA ASN A 272 10.57 13.51 -12.81
C ASN A 272 11.59 13.49 -11.64
N CYS A 273 12.59 12.63 -11.68
CA CYS A 273 13.67 12.62 -10.69
C CYS A 273 14.45 13.93 -10.66
N VAL A 274 14.75 14.51 -11.84
CA VAL A 274 15.41 15.82 -11.95
C VAL A 274 14.53 16.92 -11.36
N ALA A 275 13.24 16.95 -11.69
CA ALA A 275 12.29 17.94 -11.18
C ALA A 275 12.15 17.89 -9.64
N ASN A 276 12.08 16.67 -9.08
CA ASN A 276 11.93 16.46 -7.63
C ASN A 276 13.28 16.34 -6.89
N SER A 277 14.41 16.57 -7.56
CA SER A 277 15.75 16.43 -6.95
C SER A 277 15.95 17.21 -5.64
N PRO A 278 15.35 18.39 -5.41
CA PRO A 278 15.50 19.08 -4.12
C PRO A 278 14.84 18.31 -2.96
N ASP A 279 13.68 17.69 -3.17
CA ASP A 279 13.01 16.92 -2.13
C ASP A 279 13.64 15.53 -1.96
N ILE A 280 14.12 14.92 -3.04
CA ILE A 280 14.92 13.68 -3.01
C ILE A 280 16.24 13.92 -2.24
N ALA A 281 16.91 15.04 -2.47
CA ALA A 281 18.13 15.37 -1.73
C ALA A 281 17.86 15.51 -0.22
N LYS A 282 16.75 16.14 0.18
CA LYS A 282 16.36 16.23 1.59
C LYS A 282 16.10 14.85 2.20
N TYR A 283 15.43 13.95 1.47
CA TYR A 283 15.23 12.57 1.89
C TYR A 283 16.56 11.87 2.18
N TYR A 284 17.53 11.91 1.25
CA TYR A 284 18.84 11.27 1.46
C TYR A 284 19.63 11.93 2.60
N LEU A 285 19.58 13.25 2.73
CA LEU A 285 20.21 13.94 3.86
C LEU A 285 19.59 13.52 5.19
N GLN A 286 18.27 13.34 5.23
CA GLN A 286 17.57 12.89 6.42
C GLN A 286 17.95 11.44 6.78
N GLN A 287 18.07 10.53 5.79
CA GLN A 287 18.49 9.15 6.01
C GLN A 287 19.85 9.04 6.72
N HIS A 288 20.79 9.95 6.44
CA HIS A 288 22.09 10.00 7.13
C HIS A 288 22.00 10.40 8.61
N ASN A 289 20.93 11.10 8.99
CA ASN A 289 20.73 11.60 10.36
C ASN A 289 19.87 10.67 11.23
N ILE A 290 19.22 9.68 10.63
CA ILE A 290 18.35 8.74 11.37
C ILE A 290 19.23 7.80 12.19
N LYS A 291 19.12 7.91 13.50
CA LYS A 291 19.58 6.85 14.42
C LYS A 291 18.69 5.63 14.18
N LYS A 292 19.26 4.42 14.17
CA LYS A 292 18.52 3.16 13.97
C LYS A 292 17.13 3.23 14.62
N ARG A 293 16.08 3.08 13.80
CA ARG A 293 14.71 2.97 14.31
C ARG A 293 14.62 1.76 15.22
N ILE A 294 14.10 1.99 16.41
CA ILE A 294 13.69 0.91 17.30
C ILE A 294 12.31 0.50 16.77
N THR A 295 12.20 -0.73 16.26
CA THR A 295 10.90 -1.29 15.86
C THR A 295 9.98 -1.29 17.07
N LYS A 296 8.77 -0.74 16.90
CA LYS A 296 7.73 -0.75 17.91
C LYS A 296 7.37 -2.21 18.21
N THR A 297 7.47 -2.62 19.47
CA THR A 297 7.00 -3.94 19.91
C THR A 297 5.53 -3.83 20.26
N LEU A 298 4.68 -4.71 19.72
CA LEU A 298 3.32 -4.88 20.22
C LEU A 298 3.39 -5.52 21.60
N GLU A 299 2.92 -4.80 22.61
CA GLU A 299 2.51 -5.46 23.85
C GLU A 299 1.24 -6.27 23.53
N LEU A 300 1.41 -7.58 23.34
CA LEU A 300 0.27 -8.49 23.28
C LEU A 300 -0.53 -8.32 24.56
N ASN A 301 -1.80 -7.93 24.46
CA ASN A 301 -2.70 -7.83 25.58
C ASN A 301 -2.63 -9.15 26.38
N GLU A 302 -2.63 -9.07 27.70
CA GLU A 302 -2.59 -10.24 28.62
C GLU A 302 -3.63 -11.30 28.24
N GLN A 303 -4.81 -10.91 27.73
CA GLN A 303 -5.84 -11.80 27.22
C GLN A 303 -5.40 -12.66 26.01
N THR A 304 -4.53 -12.15 25.13
CA THR A 304 -4.00 -12.94 24.00
C THR A 304 -2.90 -13.88 24.47
N LYS A 305 -2.16 -13.51 25.54
CA LYS A 305 -1.18 -14.41 26.17
C LYS A 305 -1.84 -15.55 26.91
N GLU A 306 -2.97 -15.29 27.61
CA GLU A 306 -3.77 -16.31 28.29
C GLU A 306 -4.41 -17.27 27.28
N ALA A 307 -5.00 -16.78 26.17
CA ALA A 307 -5.58 -17.63 25.13
C ALA A 307 -4.53 -18.52 24.42
N ASN A 308 -3.34 -18.00 24.17
CA ASN A 308 -2.24 -18.80 23.59
C ASN A 308 -1.67 -19.82 24.61
N ALA A 309 -1.61 -19.47 25.89
CA ALA A 309 -1.19 -20.39 26.93
C ALA A 309 -2.22 -21.53 27.14
N GLU A 310 -3.53 -21.24 27.10
CA GLU A 310 -4.59 -22.26 27.14
C GLU A 310 -4.57 -23.19 25.91
N GLN A 311 -4.27 -22.69 24.71
CA GLN A 311 -4.10 -23.53 23.52
C GLN A 311 -2.88 -24.44 23.63
N GLU A 312 -1.74 -23.94 24.09
CA GLU A 312 -0.56 -24.78 24.32
C GLU A 312 -0.78 -25.85 25.41
N GLU A 313 -1.54 -25.55 26.45
CA GLU A 313 -1.92 -26.55 27.48
C GLU A 313 -2.87 -27.61 26.92
N LEU A 314 -3.86 -27.21 26.10
CA LEU A 314 -4.80 -28.14 25.45
C LEU A 314 -4.07 -29.05 24.44
N GLU A 315 -3.12 -28.56 23.69
CA GLU A 315 -2.29 -29.40 22.79
C GLU A 315 -1.40 -30.38 23.56
N LYS A 316 -0.82 -29.95 24.68
CA LYS A 316 -0.01 -30.86 25.53
C LYS A 316 -0.87 -31.93 26.20
N VAL A 317 -2.10 -31.64 26.60
CA VAL A 317 -3.05 -32.61 27.17
C VAL A 317 -3.49 -33.60 26.10
N ALA A 318 -3.77 -33.15 24.87
CA ALA A 318 -4.11 -33.98 23.73
C ALA A 318 -2.96 -34.93 23.32
N GLU A 319 -1.73 -34.47 23.42
CA GLU A 319 -0.54 -35.28 23.14
C GLU A 319 -0.26 -36.34 24.22
N ILE A 320 -0.61 -36.05 25.49
CA ILE A 320 -0.54 -37.03 26.60
C ILE A 320 -1.61 -38.07 26.47
N ASP A 321 -2.85 -37.70 26.15
CA ASP A 321 -3.97 -38.66 25.95
C ASP A 321 -3.75 -39.60 24.74
N SER A 322 -3.07 -39.15 23.72
CA SER A 322 -2.73 -39.98 22.55
C SER A 322 -1.61 -41.01 22.82
N LYS A 323 -0.90 -40.89 23.92
CA LYS A 323 0.20 -41.82 24.33
C LYS A 323 -0.22 -42.85 25.38
N VAL A 324 -1.47 -42.81 25.88
CA VAL A 324 -2.03 -43.80 26.80
C VAL A 324 -2.80 -44.86 25.99
N GLU A 325 -2.08 -45.87 25.51
CA GLU A 325 -2.75 -47.10 25.02
C GLU A 325 -3.41 -47.85 26.19
N PRO A 326 -4.66 -48.35 26.05
CA PRO A 326 -5.28 -49.15 27.08
C PRO A 326 -4.73 -50.60 27.04
N GLU A 327 -3.99 -50.99 28.07
CA GLU A 327 -3.69 -52.42 28.31
C GLU A 327 -4.99 -53.17 28.54
N HIS A 328 -5.43 -53.91 27.53
CA HIS A 328 -6.51 -54.89 27.65
C HIS A 328 -5.96 -56.19 28.23
N GLY A 329 -6.10 -56.35 29.54
CA GLY A 329 -5.98 -57.63 30.25
C GLY A 329 -7.17 -58.55 29.91
N ALA A 330 -6.97 -59.49 29.02
CA ALA A 330 -7.93 -60.57 28.76
C ALA A 330 -8.01 -61.53 29.94
N LYS A 331 -9.10 -61.50 30.72
CA LYS A 331 -9.46 -62.61 31.63
C LYS A 331 -10.28 -63.66 30.88
N ARG A 332 -9.69 -64.86 30.70
CA ARG A 332 -10.38 -66.09 30.31
C ARG A 332 -11.41 -66.45 31.36
N ILE A 333 -12.66 -66.66 30.99
CA ILE A 333 -13.69 -67.36 31.77
C ILE A 333 -13.69 -68.80 31.31
N THR A 334 -13.34 -69.67 32.24
CA THR A 334 -13.39 -71.14 32.11
C THR A 334 -14.88 -71.55 32.23
N GLU A 335 -15.32 -72.34 31.26
CA GLU A 335 -16.58 -73.11 31.31
C GLU A 335 -16.51 -74.19 32.43
N VAL A 336 -17.68 -74.37 33.14
CA VAL A 336 -17.94 -75.51 33.93
C VAL A 336 -19.27 -76.11 33.45
N PRO A 337 -19.34 -77.44 33.21
CA PRO A 337 -20.54 -78.09 32.62
C PRO A 337 -21.53 -78.56 33.70
N LEU A 338 -22.83 -78.40 33.38
CA LEU A 338 -23.91 -79.37 33.52
C LEU A 338 -25.23 -78.82 33.04
#